data_86d56aa25753346522a42e1ac021b153
#
_entry.id   86d56aa25753346522a42e1ac021b153
#
_cell.length_a   1.000
_cell.length_b   1.000
_cell.length_c   1.000
_cell.angle_alpha   90.00
_cell.angle_beta   90.00
_cell.angle_gamma   90.00
#
_symmetry.space_group_name_H-M   'P 1'
#
loop_
_entity.id
_entity.type
_entity.pdbx_description
1 polymer ?
#
loop_
_entity_poly.entity_id
_entity_poly.type
_entity_poly.pdbx_seq_one_letter_code
_entity_poly.pdbx_strand_id
1 'polypeptide(L)'
;VAATKKLIEIEKDWIPDRPMHSLYIRPTSIAMDNRLGMSRIHKSKTFVILSPVGPYYPRGFVPVKLFCDTSVIRAWPSGFGDKKIGGKYFIVNLSSNYA
;
A
#
# COMPACT_ATOMS: atom_id res chain seq x y z
N VAL A 1 -12.49 3.68 -11.37
CA VAL A 1 -13.47 2.79 -10.68
C VAL A 1 -14.01 1.75 -11.64
N ALA A 2 -14.55 2.11 -12.83
CA ALA A 2 -15.16 1.16 -13.78
C ALA A 2 -14.18 0.05 -14.22
N ALA A 3 -12.94 0.40 -14.61
CA ALA A 3 -11.92 -0.57 -15.00
C ALA A 3 -11.55 -1.54 -13.87
N THR A 4 -11.51 -1.06 -12.61
CA THR A 4 -11.24 -1.92 -11.45
C THR A 4 -12.38 -2.93 -11.23
N LYS A 5 -13.62 -2.49 -11.34
CA LYS A 5 -14.78 -3.38 -11.25
C LYS A 5 -14.71 -4.46 -12.34
N LYS A 6 -14.44 -4.05 -13.58
CA LYS A 6 -14.33 -4.98 -14.71
C LYS A 6 -13.21 -5.99 -14.52
N LEU A 7 -12.05 -5.55 -13.99
CA LEU A 7 -10.94 -6.46 -13.67
C LEU A 7 -11.36 -7.51 -12.62
N ILE A 8 -12.06 -7.10 -11.56
CA ILE A 8 -12.55 -8.02 -10.52
C ILE A 8 -13.57 -9.02 -11.10
N GLU A 9 -14.44 -8.57 -11.99
CA GLU A 9 -15.40 -9.47 -12.66
C GLU A 9 -14.73 -10.54 -13.51
N ILE A 10 -13.65 -10.18 -14.22
CA ILE A 10 -12.86 -11.10 -15.04
C ILE A 10 -12.10 -12.09 -14.15
N GLU A 11 -11.49 -11.60 -13.09
CA GLU A 11 -10.59 -12.34 -12.20
C GLU A 11 -11.30 -12.86 -10.93
N LYS A 12 -12.62 -13.01 -10.98
CA LYS A 12 -13.42 -13.43 -9.82
C LYS A 12 -12.95 -14.72 -9.15
N ASP A 13 -12.38 -15.64 -9.92
CA ASP A 13 -11.89 -16.93 -9.44
C ASP A 13 -10.64 -16.80 -8.54
N TRP A 14 -9.99 -15.62 -8.54
CA TRP A 14 -8.90 -15.29 -7.63
C TRP A 14 -9.39 -14.82 -6.26
N ILE A 15 -10.69 -14.61 -6.07
CA ILE A 15 -11.24 -14.22 -4.78
C ILE A 15 -11.19 -15.43 -3.85
N PRO A 16 -10.43 -15.39 -2.74
CA PRO A 16 -10.27 -16.55 -1.87
C PRO A 16 -11.59 -16.87 -1.14
N ASP A 17 -12.01 -18.12 -1.23
CA ASP A 17 -13.14 -18.65 -0.43
C ASP A 17 -12.60 -19.35 0.84
N ARG A 18 -11.97 -18.56 1.71
CA ARG A 18 -11.42 -19.03 3.00
C ARG A 18 -11.64 -17.97 4.07
N PRO A 19 -11.95 -18.37 5.33
CA PRO A 19 -12.03 -17.43 6.44
C PRO A 19 -10.75 -16.58 6.55
N MET A 20 -10.91 -15.29 6.86
CA MET A 20 -9.83 -14.32 7.04
C MET A 20 -8.96 -14.07 5.79
N HIS A 21 -9.35 -14.54 4.62
CA HIS A 21 -8.72 -14.24 3.35
C HIS A 21 -9.56 -13.23 2.55
N SER A 22 -8.90 -12.48 1.68
CA SER A 22 -9.57 -11.49 0.84
C SER A 22 -8.78 -11.23 -0.43
N LEU A 23 -9.38 -10.55 -1.39
CA LEU A 23 -8.70 -10.05 -2.57
C LEU A 23 -8.20 -8.63 -2.30
N TYR A 24 -6.89 -8.44 -2.27
CA TYR A 24 -6.27 -7.12 -2.12
C TYR A 24 -6.26 -6.40 -3.47
N ILE A 25 -6.80 -5.19 -3.48
CA ILE A 25 -6.88 -4.35 -4.68
C ILE A 25 -5.90 -3.18 -4.51
N ARG A 26 -4.92 -3.10 -5.41
CA ARG A 26 -3.87 -2.07 -5.39
C ARG A 26 -3.92 -1.21 -6.64
N PRO A 27 -4.68 -0.13 -6.68
CA PRO A 27 -4.53 0.89 -7.69
C PRO A 27 -3.25 1.68 -7.44
N THR A 28 -2.46 1.88 -8.49
CA THR A 28 -1.16 2.57 -8.40
C THR A 28 -1.00 3.49 -9.60
N SER A 29 -0.46 4.68 -9.36
CA SER A 29 -0.10 5.62 -10.42
C SER A 29 1.35 6.02 -10.29
N ILE A 30 2.11 5.94 -11.38
CA ILE A 30 3.52 6.28 -11.44
C ILE A 30 3.80 7.30 -12.53
N ALA A 31 4.81 8.13 -12.32
CA ALA A 31 5.34 9.02 -13.36
C ALA A 31 6.11 8.20 -14.40
N MET A 32 5.96 8.56 -15.67
CA MET A 32 6.57 7.87 -16.81
C MET A 32 7.41 8.82 -17.68
N ASP A 33 7.77 9.99 -17.14
CA ASP A 33 8.66 10.92 -17.83
C ASP A 33 10.08 10.35 -17.89
N ASN A 34 10.76 10.58 -19.00
CA ASN A 34 12.14 10.15 -19.24
C ASN A 34 13.19 11.15 -18.69
N ARG A 35 12.87 11.82 -17.59
CA ARG A 35 13.73 12.83 -16.96
C ARG A 35 14.04 12.45 -15.53
N LEU A 36 15.26 12.79 -15.11
CA LEU A 36 15.67 12.76 -13.70
C LEU A 36 15.53 14.17 -13.12
N GLY A 37 15.30 14.23 -11.82
CA GLY A 37 15.17 15.48 -11.07
C GLY A 37 13.73 15.95 -10.86
N MET A 38 13.59 17.09 -10.17
CA MET A 38 12.28 17.68 -9.85
C MET A 38 11.72 18.42 -11.06
N SER A 39 10.69 17.87 -11.67
CA SER A 39 10.00 18.50 -12.79
C SER A 39 8.50 18.21 -12.71
N ARG A 40 7.72 19.00 -13.44
CA ARG A 40 6.29 18.72 -13.62
C ARG A 40 6.12 17.41 -14.38
N ILE A 41 5.23 16.54 -13.88
CA ILE A 41 4.88 15.27 -14.52
C ILE A 41 4.01 15.56 -15.75
N HIS A 42 4.41 15.05 -16.90
CA HIS A 42 3.68 15.16 -18.17
C HIS A 42 3.06 13.83 -18.60
N LYS A 43 3.65 12.71 -18.17
CA LYS A 43 3.17 11.37 -18.48
C LYS A 43 3.03 10.56 -17.20
N SER A 44 1.91 9.88 -17.05
CA SER A 44 1.68 8.96 -15.95
C SER A 44 1.10 7.65 -16.45
N LYS A 45 1.34 6.58 -15.70
CA LYS A 45 0.72 5.27 -15.91
C LYS A 45 -0.04 4.88 -14.65
N THR A 46 -1.31 4.59 -14.81
CA THR A 46 -2.16 4.04 -13.75
C THR A 46 -2.45 2.58 -14.06
N PHE A 47 -2.28 1.71 -13.08
CA PHE A 47 -2.58 0.28 -13.19
C PHE A 47 -3.18 -0.22 -11.88
N VAL A 48 -3.82 -1.40 -11.95
CA VAL A 48 -4.42 -2.07 -10.79
C VAL A 48 -3.84 -3.47 -10.71
N ILE A 49 -3.39 -3.84 -9.51
CA ILE A 49 -2.95 -5.20 -9.20
C ILE A 49 -3.98 -5.82 -8.26
N LEU A 50 -4.37 -7.05 -8.55
CA LEU A 50 -5.17 -7.89 -7.66
C LEU A 50 -4.26 -8.97 -7.07
N SER A 51 -4.41 -9.26 -5.76
CA SER A 51 -3.63 -10.28 -5.09
C SER A 51 -4.48 -10.96 -4.01
N PRO A 52 -4.66 -12.30 -4.05
CA PRO A 52 -5.23 -13.01 -2.91
C PRO A 52 -4.32 -12.87 -1.70
N VAL A 53 -4.90 -12.53 -0.55
CA VAL A 53 -4.15 -12.35 0.70
C VAL A 53 -4.83 -13.09 1.84
N GLY A 54 -4.03 -13.63 2.73
CA GLY A 54 -4.45 -14.20 3.99
C GLY A 54 -4.38 -13.21 5.15
N PRO A 55 -4.51 -13.69 6.39
CA PRO A 55 -4.41 -12.85 7.57
C PRO A 55 -3.05 -12.17 7.66
N TYR A 56 -3.05 -10.90 8.05
CA TYR A 56 -1.84 -10.08 8.15
C TYR A 56 -0.81 -10.69 9.13
N TYR A 57 -1.28 -11.25 10.23
CA TYR A 57 -0.46 -11.98 11.18
C TYR A 57 -0.75 -13.48 11.09
N PRO A 58 0.28 -14.36 11.09
CA PRO A 58 0.09 -15.81 11.00
C PRO A 58 -0.79 -16.39 12.10
N ARG A 59 -0.81 -15.76 13.27
CA ARG A 59 -1.65 -16.15 14.42
C ARG A 59 -3.10 -15.65 14.34
N GLY A 60 -3.47 -14.91 13.28
CA GLY A 60 -4.81 -14.32 13.14
C GLY A 60 -5.05 -13.14 14.08
N PHE A 61 -6.26 -12.99 14.59
CA PHE A 61 -6.67 -11.88 15.48
C PHE A 61 -6.26 -12.11 16.94
N VAL A 62 -4.96 -12.11 17.20
CA VAL A 62 -4.42 -12.11 18.56
C VAL A 62 -3.72 -10.78 18.84
N PRO A 63 -3.71 -10.31 20.10
CA PRO A 63 -2.98 -9.10 20.46
C PRO A 63 -1.50 -9.19 20.09
N VAL A 64 -0.96 -8.10 19.55
CA VAL A 64 0.46 -7.96 19.21
C VAL A 64 1.08 -6.86 20.08
N LYS A 65 2.37 -7.00 20.40
CA LYS A 65 3.11 -5.93 21.05
C LYS A 65 3.47 -4.88 20.02
N LEU A 66 3.30 -3.62 20.37
CA LEU A 66 3.69 -2.49 19.54
C LEU A 66 4.76 -1.68 20.24
N PHE A 67 5.83 -1.36 19.53
CA PHE A 67 6.80 -0.39 19.96
C PHE A 67 6.36 1.02 19.50
N CYS A 68 6.24 1.94 20.43
CA CYS A 68 5.92 3.33 20.12
C CYS A 68 7.22 4.14 20.08
N ASP A 69 7.74 4.39 18.89
CA ASP A 69 8.89 5.25 18.68
C ASP A 69 8.45 6.72 18.67
N THR A 70 8.96 7.50 19.60
CA THR A 70 8.68 8.93 19.74
C THR A 70 9.72 9.83 19.07
N SER A 71 10.83 9.25 18.58
CA SER A 71 11.92 9.98 17.92
C SER A 71 11.63 10.29 16.45
N VAL A 72 10.76 9.53 15.82
CA VAL A 72 10.39 9.69 14.41
C VAL A 72 8.87 9.75 14.22
N ILE A 73 8.42 10.62 13.35
CA ILE A 73 6.99 10.85 13.10
C ILE A 73 6.71 10.56 11.62
N ARG A 74 5.88 9.56 11.35
CA ARG A 74 5.44 9.22 10.00
C ARG A 74 4.45 10.23 9.41
N ALA A 75 3.58 10.79 10.24
CA ALA A 75 2.46 11.64 9.83
C ALA A 75 2.54 12.98 10.57
N TRP A 76 3.55 13.78 10.21
CA TRP A 76 3.77 15.10 10.82
C TRP A 76 2.76 16.15 10.31
N PRO A 77 2.49 17.23 11.07
CA PRO A 77 1.67 18.34 10.63
C PRO A 77 2.16 18.93 9.29
N SER A 78 1.24 19.24 8.39
CA SER A 78 1.51 19.73 7.03
C SER A 78 2.31 18.77 6.14
N GLY A 79 2.50 17.52 6.55
CA GLY A 79 3.13 16.46 5.77
C GLY A 79 2.14 15.66 4.94
N PHE A 80 2.54 14.45 4.58
CA PHE A 80 1.78 13.56 3.70
C PHE A 80 1.10 12.39 4.45
N GLY A 81 0.77 12.59 5.72
CA GLY A 81 0.16 11.58 6.58
C GLY A 81 -1.14 10.99 6.04
N ASP A 82 -1.91 11.76 5.31
CA ASP A 82 -3.18 11.41 4.67
C ASP A 82 -3.04 10.81 3.26
N LYS A 83 -1.81 10.70 2.73
CA LYS A 83 -1.55 10.22 1.37
C LYS A 83 -0.94 8.81 1.35
N LYS A 84 -1.20 8.06 0.29
CA LYS A 84 -0.58 6.77 -0.04
C LYS A 84 0.58 6.99 -1.01
N ILE A 85 1.73 7.38 -0.51
CA ILE A 85 2.95 7.65 -1.28
C ILE A 85 4.14 6.88 -0.71
N GLY A 86 5.11 6.51 -1.55
CA GLY A 86 6.25 5.67 -1.17
C GLY A 86 7.11 6.27 -0.04
N GLY A 87 7.46 7.54 -0.12
CA GLY A 87 8.30 8.22 0.87
C GLY A 87 7.74 8.25 2.30
N LYS A 88 6.42 8.13 2.46
CA LYS A 88 5.77 8.08 3.76
C LYS A 88 6.15 6.84 4.59
N TYR A 89 6.53 5.75 3.95
CA TYR A 89 6.78 4.46 4.61
C TYR A 89 8.25 4.23 4.94
N PHE A 90 9.15 5.10 4.51
CA PHE A 90 10.59 4.99 4.78
C PHE A 90 10.88 5.02 6.29
N ILE A 91 10.23 5.91 7.03
CA ILE A 91 10.41 6.07 8.48
C ILE A 91 9.95 4.82 9.26
N VAL A 92 8.87 4.17 8.81
CA VAL A 92 8.38 2.94 9.44
C VAL A 92 9.40 1.81 9.33
N ASN A 93 10.08 1.71 8.19
CA ASN A 93 11.12 0.68 7.99
C ASN A 93 12.39 0.95 8.82
N LEU A 94 12.72 2.21 9.11
CA LEU A 94 13.83 2.55 10.01
C LEU A 94 13.54 2.06 11.43
N SER A 95 12.34 2.32 11.97
CA SER A 95 11.96 1.90 13.31
C SER A 95 11.95 0.37 13.48
N SER A 96 11.59 -0.38 12.45
CA SER A 96 11.55 -1.84 12.49
C SER A 96 12.93 -2.52 12.57
N ASN A 97 14.00 -1.82 12.23
CA ASN A 97 15.37 -2.34 12.32
C ASN A 97 15.98 -2.22 13.72
N TYR A 98 15.29 -1.56 14.66
CA TYR A 98 15.74 -1.38 16.04
C TYR A 98 14.91 -2.19 17.05
N ALA A 99 13.95 -2.96 16.59
CA ALA A 99 13.11 -3.84 17.40
C ALA A 99 13.51 -5.31 17.28
#